data_8c5db9ba1a578f8b47cdf5caf379ed94
#
_entry.id   8c5db9ba1a578f8b47cdf5caf379ed94
#
_cell.length_a   1.000
_cell.length_b   1.000
_cell.length_c   1.000
_cell.angle_alpha   90.00
_cell.angle_beta   90.00
_cell.angle_gamma   90.00
#
_symmetry.space_group_name_H-M   'P 1'
#
loop_
_entity.id
_entity.type
_entity.pdbx_description
1 polymer ?
#
loop_
_entity_poly.entity_id
_entity_poly.type
_entity_poly.pdbx_seq_one_letter_code
_entity_poly.pdbx_strand_id
1 'polypeptide(L)'
;DFDIVTNCEPGQIRKIFKNSRIIGRRFKLVHITFPDEIVETTTFRSDSKDNEGSIEVNEKGRILRDNSWGTQEEDVKRRDFKINSLYYDPFKGEIIDYFGGIKDLGNKNVTFIGDPEKRILEDPVRILRAIRFAAKLNFSIEKSAKKIILEQKHHLYEISPARIYEEVLKLFLSGHAEMSYKILNEYKVFEILFPHVSDVNKEFEDFFLTAFKETDRRYKVGKKLNPGFIFALLLWPKIFKKSNISKNINFRNFYQSISEVTRKQQVITSVPKRFTSFIKDVWMHQPRFQRTGRKTLRFSNNLRFRAAFDFFLLRHSIEPNLKNDIEWWTEFRTANYDKKIKLLNSRGRKFAKN
;
A
#
# COMPACT_ATOMS: atom_id res chain seq x y z
N ASP A 1 1.72 -20.45 3.53
CA ASP A 1 2.04 -20.00 2.15
C ASP A 1 3.47 -20.42 1.86
N PHE A 2 3.65 -21.37 0.95
CA PHE A 2 4.97 -21.92 0.61
C PHE A 2 5.25 -21.66 -0.86
N ASP A 3 6.36 -21.00 -1.14
CA ASP A 3 6.90 -20.89 -2.50
C ASP A 3 7.82 -22.09 -2.74
N ILE A 4 7.49 -22.93 -3.73
CA ILE A 4 8.32 -24.06 -4.10
C ILE A 4 9.33 -23.62 -5.17
N VAL A 5 10.58 -24.00 -4.96
CA VAL A 5 11.63 -23.77 -5.92
C VAL A 5 12.37 -25.06 -6.24
N THR A 6 12.79 -25.24 -7.48
CA THR A 6 13.41 -26.48 -7.99
C THR A 6 14.48 -26.18 -9.03
N ASN A 7 15.34 -27.14 -9.31
CA ASN A 7 16.25 -27.13 -10.47
C ASN A 7 15.57 -27.54 -11.78
N CYS A 8 14.31 -27.99 -11.72
CA CYS A 8 13.54 -28.41 -12.89
C CYS A 8 13.04 -27.20 -13.68
N GLU A 9 13.28 -27.18 -14.98
CA GLU A 9 12.80 -26.10 -15.86
C GLU A 9 11.26 -26.07 -15.99
N PRO A 10 10.64 -24.90 -16.28
CA PRO A 10 9.19 -24.80 -16.38
C PRO A 10 8.55 -25.77 -17.38
N GLY A 11 9.23 -26.06 -18.48
CA GLY A 11 8.78 -27.03 -19.47
C GLY A 11 8.77 -28.47 -18.97
N GLN A 12 9.72 -28.82 -18.11
CA GLN A 12 9.81 -30.14 -17.48
C GLN A 12 8.76 -30.30 -16.39
N ILE A 13 8.57 -29.27 -15.54
CA ILE A 13 7.50 -29.24 -14.51
C ILE A 13 6.13 -29.49 -15.15
N ARG A 14 5.87 -28.83 -16.31
CA ARG A 14 4.62 -29.01 -17.05
C ARG A 14 4.44 -30.44 -17.61
N LYS A 15 5.53 -31.12 -17.95
CA LYS A 15 5.46 -32.55 -18.37
C LYS A 15 5.10 -33.47 -17.22
N ILE A 16 5.61 -33.19 -16.02
CA ILE A 16 5.33 -33.96 -14.79
C ILE A 16 3.89 -33.70 -14.31
N PHE A 17 3.49 -32.43 -14.25
CA PHE A 17 2.17 -32.02 -13.75
C PHE A 17 1.29 -31.55 -14.90
N LYS A 18 0.41 -32.41 -15.42
CA LYS A 18 -0.48 -32.09 -16.55
C LYS A 18 -1.49 -30.98 -16.22
N ASN A 19 -1.88 -30.84 -14.95
CA ASN A 19 -2.76 -29.79 -14.42
C ASN A 19 -2.00 -28.50 -14.09
N SER A 20 -0.97 -28.17 -14.85
CA SER A 20 -0.15 -26.99 -14.63
C SER A 20 -0.12 -26.06 -15.85
N ARG A 21 0.22 -24.79 -15.61
CA ARG A 21 0.42 -23.80 -16.66
C ARG A 21 1.59 -22.88 -16.34
N ILE A 22 2.37 -22.53 -17.36
CA ILE A 22 3.45 -21.57 -17.26
C ILE A 22 2.84 -20.16 -17.32
N ILE A 23 3.16 -19.31 -16.36
CA ILE A 23 2.75 -17.91 -16.30
C ILE A 23 3.96 -16.99 -16.16
N GLY A 24 3.72 -15.68 -16.37
CA GLY A 24 4.77 -14.67 -16.31
C GLY A 24 5.53 -14.49 -17.61
N ARG A 25 5.63 -13.24 -18.10
CA ARG A 25 6.44 -12.89 -19.29
C ARG A 25 7.87 -12.54 -18.92
N ARG A 26 8.03 -11.78 -17.85
CA ARG A 26 9.33 -11.31 -17.36
C ARG A 26 10.08 -12.43 -16.63
N PHE A 27 9.36 -13.13 -15.79
CA PHE A 27 9.84 -14.25 -14.98
C PHE A 27 8.85 -15.39 -15.12
N LYS A 28 9.28 -16.49 -15.74
CA LYS A 28 8.44 -17.67 -15.88
C LYS A 28 8.37 -18.43 -14.56
N LEU A 29 7.15 -18.75 -14.16
CA LEU A 29 6.88 -19.68 -13.05
C LEU A 29 5.74 -20.61 -13.47
N VAL A 30 5.55 -21.69 -12.72
CA VAL A 30 4.53 -22.69 -13.01
C VAL A 30 3.50 -22.70 -11.89
N HIS A 31 2.24 -22.49 -12.24
CA HIS A 31 1.11 -22.76 -11.36
C HIS A 31 0.70 -24.22 -11.53
N ILE A 32 0.78 -25.00 -10.46
CA ILE A 32 0.27 -26.37 -10.39
C ILE A 32 -1.07 -26.29 -9.63
N THR A 33 -2.15 -26.69 -10.31
CA THR A 33 -3.50 -26.60 -9.75
C THR A 33 -3.85 -27.90 -9.03
N PHE A 34 -4.11 -27.83 -7.74
CA PHE A 34 -4.69 -28.89 -6.92
C PHE A 34 -6.16 -28.58 -6.65
N PRO A 35 -6.97 -29.54 -6.16
CA PRO A 35 -8.41 -29.30 -5.90
C PRO A 35 -8.67 -28.09 -5.00
N ASP A 36 -7.87 -27.90 -3.96
CA ASP A 36 -8.08 -26.90 -2.92
C ASP A 36 -7.13 -25.69 -3.00
N GLU A 37 -6.08 -25.78 -3.81
CA GLU A 37 -5.05 -24.74 -3.87
C GLU A 37 -4.29 -24.70 -5.21
N ILE A 38 -3.61 -23.60 -5.44
CA ILE A 38 -2.64 -23.44 -6.53
C ILE A 38 -1.27 -23.29 -5.91
N VAL A 39 -0.35 -24.20 -6.25
CA VAL A 39 1.04 -24.17 -5.81
C VAL A 39 1.88 -23.44 -6.85
N GLU A 40 2.53 -22.36 -6.43
CA GLU A 40 3.49 -21.63 -7.26
C GLU A 40 4.85 -22.33 -7.20
N THR A 41 5.38 -22.72 -8.36
CA THR A 41 6.67 -23.37 -8.48
C THR A 41 7.58 -22.58 -9.41
N THR A 42 8.78 -22.24 -8.93
CA THR A 42 9.79 -21.51 -9.69
C THR A 42 11.03 -22.37 -9.91
N THR A 43 11.80 -22.05 -10.94
CA THR A 43 13.12 -22.65 -11.18
C THR A 43 14.20 -21.74 -10.63
N PHE A 44 15.28 -22.32 -10.05
CA PHE A 44 16.46 -21.55 -9.64
C PHE A 44 16.99 -20.72 -10.81
N ARG A 45 17.34 -19.47 -10.54
CA ARG A 45 17.79 -18.52 -11.55
C ARG A 45 19.28 -18.29 -11.46
N SER A 46 19.94 -18.21 -12.62
CA SER A 46 21.35 -17.90 -12.71
C SER A 46 21.64 -16.44 -12.36
N ASP A 47 22.76 -16.17 -11.72
CA ASP A 47 23.31 -14.82 -11.47
C ASP A 47 24.19 -14.33 -12.64
N SER A 48 24.57 -15.22 -13.56
CA SER A 48 25.46 -14.91 -14.66
C SER A 48 24.79 -14.02 -15.72
N LYS A 49 25.39 -12.84 -15.95
CA LYS A 49 25.09 -11.96 -17.10
C LYS A 49 25.58 -12.56 -18.42
N ASP A 50 26.31 -13.67 -18.38
CA ASP A 50 27.04 -14.25 -19.48
C ASP A 50 26.19 -15.15 -20.42
N ASN A 51 24.93 -15.39 -20.08
CA ASN A 51 24.00 -16.09 -20.97
C ASN A 51 23.39 -15.10 -21.97
N GLU A 52 24.13 -14.81 -23.04
CA GLU A 52 23.66 -14.01 -24.17
C GLU A 52 22.29 -14.53 -24.66
N GLY A 53 21.27 -13.66 -24.58
CA GLY A 53 19.91 -13.91 -25.10
C GLY A 53 18.84 -14.32 -24.10
N SER A 54 19.18 -14.66 -22.85
CA SER A 54 18.19 -15.04 -21.82
C SER A 54 17.83 -13.91 -20.84
N ILE A 55 18.68 -12.89 -20.72
CA ILE A 55 18.48 -11.70 -19.90
C ILE A 55 18.40 -10.47 -20.81
N GLU A 56 17.24 -9.82 -20.83
CA GLU A 56 17.06 -8.52 -21.49
C GLU A 56 17.15 -7.41 -20.44
N VAL A 57 18.03 -6.44 -20.66
CA VAL A 57 18.17 -5.24 -19.81
C VAL A 57 17.88 -3.99 -20.63
N ASN A 58 17.36 -2.94 -19.99
CA ASN A 58 17.25 -1.63 -20.63
C ASN A 58 18.59 -0.88 -20.58
N GLU A 59 18.64 0.31 -21.22
CA GLU A 59 19.81 1.20 -21.26
C GLU A 59 20.35 1.58 -19.87
N LYS A 60 19.54 1.47 -18.82
CA LYS A 60 19.89 1.74 -17.41
C LYS A 60 20.27 0.47 -16.63
N GLY A 61 20.50 -0.67 -17.31
CA GLY A 61 20.88 -1.93 -16.68
C GLY A 61 19.76 -2.66 -15.94
N ARG A 62 18.49 -2.25 -16.11
CA ARG A 62 17.34 -2.92 -15.47
C ARG A 62 16.90 -4.13 -16.26
N ILE A 63 16.70 -5.23 -15.56
CA ILE A 63 16.24 -6.50 -16.14
C ILE A 63 14.80 -6.34 -16.65
N LEU A 64 14.61 -6.49 -17.97
CA LEU A 64 13.30 -6.52 -18.64
C LEU A 64 12.76 -7.95 -18.73
N ARG A 65 13.65 -8.92 -18.99
CA ARG A 65 13.32 -10.34 -19.08
C ARG A 65 14.49 -11.15 -18.54
N ASP A 66 14.18 -12.19 -17.77
CA ASP A 66 15.17 -13.07 -17.20
C ASP A 66 14.57 -14.47 -17.03
N ASN A 67 14.99 -15.37 -17.89
CA ASN A 67 14.63 -16.78 -17.88
C ASN A 67 15.89 -17.66 -17.94
N SER A 68 16.98 -17.18 -17.36
CA SER A 68 18.21 -17.96 -17.17
C SER A 68 18.08 -18.83 -15.92
N TRP A 69 18.37 -20.10 -16.08
CA TRP A 69 18.29 -21.09 -15.02
C TRP A 69 19.66 -21.34 -14.41
N GLY A 70 19.73 -21.54 -13.10
CA GLY A 70 20.96 -21.66 -12.37
C GLY A 70 20.87 -22.60 -11.17
N THR A 71 21.83 -22.46 -10.28
CA THR A 71 21.93 -23.19 -9.02
C THR A 71 21.13 -22.50 -7.91
N GLN A 72 20.88 -23.22 -6.84
CA GLN A 72 20.25 -22.66 -5.64
C GLN A 72 21.06 -21.48 -5.07
N GLU A 73 22.39 -21.60 -5.05
CA GLU A 73 23.28 -20.54 -4.55
C GLU A 73 23.22 -19.26 -5.41
N GLU A 74 23.14 -19.40 -6.74
CA GLU A 74 22.97 -18.27 -7.65
C GLU A 74 21.62 -17.59 -7.42
N ASP A 75 20.54 -18.36 -7.25
CA ASP A 75 19.21 -17.82 -6.98
C ASP A 75 19.17 -17.01 -5.68
N VAL A 76 19.86 -17.49 -4.64
CA VAL A 76 19.99 -16.77 -3.36
C VAL A 76 20.68 -15.43 -3.54
N LYS A 77 21.79 -15.37 -4.30
CA LYS A 77 22.57 -14.15 -4.53
C LYS A 77 21.74 -13.03 -5.16
N ARG A 78 20.69 -13.38 -5.90
CA ARG A 78 19.81 -12.42 -6.59
C ARG A 78 18.67 -11.89 -5.72
N ARG A 79 18.38 -12.54 -4.59
CA ARG A 79 17.32 -12.10 -3.67
C ARG A 79 17.68 -10.76 -3.03
N ASP A 80 16.69 -10.07 -2.50
CA ASP A 80 16.85 -8.72 -1.94
C ASP A 80 17.46 -8.73 -0.53
N PHE A 81 16.92 -9.55 0.37
CA PHE A 81 17.29 -9.52 1.79
C PHE A 81 17.64 -10.92 2.30
N LYS A 82 18.58 -10.98 3.26
CA LYS A 82 19.03 -12.23 3.89
C LYS A 82 17.88 -13.01 4.52
N ILE A 83 16.93 -12.32 5.18
CA ILE A 83 15.73 -12.94 5.77
C ILE A 83 14.79 -13.59 4.75
N ASN A 84 14.87 -13.22 3.47
CA ASN A 84 14.07 -13.77 2.37
C ASN A 84 14.84 -14.80 1.54
N SER A 85 16.01 -15.21 1.98
CA SER A 85 16.91 -16.12 1.25
C SER A 85 17.09 -17.47 1.90
N LEU A 86 16.21 -17.80 2.82
CA LEU A 86 16.19 -19.10 3.50
C LEU A 86 15.42 -20.11 2.66
N TYR A 87 15.96 -21.32 2.57
CA TYR A 87 15.28 -22.46 1.97
C TYR A 87 15.08 -23.55 3.01
N TYR A 88 14.06 -24.34 2.84
CA TYR A 88 13.82 -25.54 3.61
C TYR A 88 13.90 -26.75 2.69
N ASP A 89 14.78 -27.71 3.02
CA ASP A 89 14.86 -29.00 2.37
C ASP A 89 13.93 -29.99 3.09
N PRO A 90 12.78 -30.36 2.50
CA PRO A 90 11.80 -31.21 3.16
C PRO A 90 12.28 -32.67 3.28
N PHE A 91 13.28 -33.10 2.49
CA PHE A 91 13.81 -34.46 2.53
C PHE A 91 14.83 -34.64 3.67
N LYS A 92 15.62 -33.61 3.95
CA LYS A 92 16.60 -33.61 5.03
C LYS A 92 16.05 -33.00 6.33
N GLY A 93 14.96 -32.24 6.25
CA GLY A 93 14.42 -31.51 7.38
C GLY A 93 15.29 -30.32 7.81
N GLU A 94 16.10 -29.77 6.89
CA GLU A 94 17.12 -28.77 7.20
C GLU A 94 16.77 -27.40 6.57
N ILE A 95 17.15 -26.32 7.28
CA ILE A 95 17.13 -24.97 6.73
C ILE A 95 18.49 -24.66 6.11
N ILE A 96 18.48 -24.25 4.85
CA ILE A 96 19.67 -23.85 4.10
C ILE A 96 19.77 -22.33 4.15
N ASP A 97 20.85 -21.81 4.74
CA ASP A 97 21.12 -20.40 4.95
C ASP A 97 22.51 -20.02 4.43
N TYR A 98 22.57 -19.43 3.25
CA TYR A 98 23.85 -19.06 2.62
C TYR A 98 24.42 -17.72 3.13
N PHE A 99 23.58 -16.81 3.65
CA PHE A 99 23.97 -15.44 3.96
C PHE A 99 23.72 -15.01 5.41
N GLY A 100 23.35 -15.91 6.29
CA GLY A 100 23.08 -15.60 7.69
C GLY A 100 21.72 -14.97 7.95
N GLY A 101 20.70 -15.35 7.18
CA GLY A 101 19.32 -14.89 7.35
C GLY A 101 18.73 -15.30 8.70
N ILE A 102 19.07 -16.48 9.23
CA ILE A 102 18.65 -16.94 10.57
C ILE A 102 19.19 -15.97 11.64
N LYS A 103 20.46 -15.56 11.52
CA LYS A 103 21.08 -14.58 12.43
C LYS A 103 20.35 -13.24 12.37
N ASP A 104 19.99 -12.78 11.17
CA ASP A 104 19.24 -11.52 10.98
C ASP A 104 17.82 -11.60 11.56
N LEU A 105 17.15 -12.74 11.45
CA LEU A 105 15.88 -12.99 12.13
C LEU A 105 16.01 -12.88 13.64
N GLY A 106 17.05 -13.49 14.24
CA GLY A 106 17.34 -13.39 15.68
C GLY A 106 17.65 -11.96 16.13
N ASN A 107 18.38 -11.21 15.32
CA ASN A 107 18.76 -9.82 15.58
C ASN A 107 17.68 -8.81 15.19
N LYS A 108 16.57 -9.25 14.58
CA LYS A 108 15.49 -8.40 14.07
C LYS A 108 15.99 -7.35 13.08
N ASN A 109 16.83 -7.77 12.14
CA ASN A 109 17.41 -6.90 11.11
C ASN A 109 16.91 -7.25 9.71
N VAL A 110 16.73 -6.22 8.89
CA VAL A 110 16.56 -6.34 7.44
C VAL A 110 17.87 -5.90 6.78
N THR A 111 18.63 -6.89 6.29
CA THR A 111 19.94 -6.68 5.67
C THR A 111 19.89 -7.09 4.21
N PHE A 112 20.47 -6.27 3.33
CA PHE A 112 20.59 -6.59 1.92
C PHE A 112 21.57 -7.75 1.68
N ILE A 113 21.31 -8.54 0.64
CA ILE A 113 22.30 -9.49 0.14
C ILE A 113 23.24 -8.73 -0.80
N GLY A 114 24.54 -8.71 -0.47
CA GLY A 114 25.54 -7.95 -1.21
C GLY A 114 25.53 -6.47 -0.82
N ASP A 115 26.09 -5.64 -1.70
CA ASP A 115 26.26 -4.20 -1.49
C ASP A 115 24.90 -3.48 -1.65
N PRO A 116 24.38 -2.81 -0.60
CA PRO A 116 23.09 -2.12 -0.65
C PRO A 116 23.03 -1.04 -1.76
N GLU A 117 24.13 -0.35 -2.03
CA GLU A 117 24.18 0.70 -3.05
C GLU A 117 23.91 0.11 -4.45
N LYS A 118 24.66 -0.92 -4.82
CA LYS A 118 24.46 -1.61 -6.10
C LYS A 118 23.06 -2.22 -6.20
N ARG A 119 22.58 -2.80 -5.12
CA ARG A 119 21.27 -3.46 -5.08
C ARG A 119 20.11 -2.48 -5.26
N ILE A 120 20.22 -1.26 -4.73
CA ILE A 120 19.23 -0.19 -4.91
C ILE A 120 19.29 0.36 -6.34
N LEU A 121 20.49 0.55 -6.91
CA LEU A 121 20.63 1.00 -8.30
C LEU A 121 20.06 -0.01 -9.31
N GLU A 122 20.25 -1.30 -9.08
CA GLU A 122 19.64 -2.36 -9.92
C GLU A 122 18.11 -2.32 -9.89
N ASP A 123 17.51 -2.12 -8.72
CA ASP A 123 16.07 -2.04 -8.54
C ASP A 123 15.70 -1.16 -7.33
N PRO A 124 15.43 0.14 -7.55
CA PRO A 124 15.10 1.08 -6.47
C PRO A 124 13.84 0.71 -5.66
N VAL A 125 12.96 -0.16 -6.18
CA VAL A 125 11.81 -0.67 -5.41
C VAL A 125 12.25 -1.43 -4.16
N ARG A 126 13.49 -1.92 -4.11
CA ARG A 126 14.05 -2.56 -2.91
C ARG A 126 14.05 -1.64 -1.69
N ILE A 127 14.08 -0.31 -1.88
CA ILE A 127 13.88 0.67 -0.79
C ILE A 127 12.49 0.48 -0.15
N LEU A 128 11.44 0.44 -0.97
CA LEU A 128 10.07 0.25 -0.47
C LEU A 128 9.87 -1.13 0.16
N ARG A 129 10.52 -2.14 -0.41
CA ARG A 129 10.50 -3.50 0.12
C ARG A 129 11.20 -3.60 1.47
N ALA A 130 12.37 -2.95 1.65
CA ALA A 130 13.08 -2.88 2.93
C ALA A 130 12.21 -2.26 4.02
N ILE A 131 11.58 -1.11 3.72
CA ILE A 131 10.67 -0.42 4.63
C ILE A 131 9.47 -1.31 4.97
N ARG A 132 8.90 -1.99 3.98
CA ARG A 132 7.76 -2.89 4.17
C ARG A 132 8.10 -4.08 5.07
N PHE A 133 9.25 -4.74 4.86
CA PHE A 133 9.67 -5.85 5.70
C PHE A 133 10.00 -5.39 7.12
N ALA A 134 10.69 -4.25 7.26
CA ALA A 134 10.93 -3.65 8.56
C ALA A 134 9.62 -3.37 9.32
N ALA A 135 8.62 -2.78 8.64
CA ALA A 135 7.31 -2.51 9.23
C ALA A 135 6.54 -3.81 9.57
N LYS A 136 6.49 -4.78 8.64
CA LYS A 136 5.75 -6.03 8.79
C LYS A 136 6.27 -6.89 9.94
N LEU A 137 7.60 -6.96 10.09
CA LEU A 137 8.27 -7.82 11.06
C LEU A 137 8.63 -7.07 12.35
N ASN A 138 8.45 -5.77 12.39
CA ASN A 138 8.94 -4.89 13.46
C ASN A 138 10.47 -5.03 13.64
N PHE A 139 11.19 -4.99 12.53
CA PHE A 139 12.64 -5.11 12.44
C PHE A 139 13.28 -3.76 12.11
N SER A 140 14.56 -3.61 12.38
CA SER A 140 15.38 -2.47 11.98
C SER A 140 16.02 -2.71 10.62
N ILE A 141 16.13 -1.70 9.78
CA ILE A 141 17.00 -1.75 8.60
C ILE A 141 18.43 -1.50 9.06
N GLU A 142 19.39 -2.26 8.53
CA GLU A 142 20.82 -2.12 8.86
C GLU A 142 21.29 -0.67 8.70
N LYS A 143 22.12 -0.19 9.65
CA LYS A 143 22.60 1.22 9.70
C LYS A 143 23.32 1.66 8.44
N SER A 144 24.12 0.79 7.84
CA SER A 144 24.82 1.05 6.58
C SER A 144 23.84 1.33 5.43
N ALA A 145 22.79 0.50 5.32
CA ALA A 145 21.76 0.66 4.31
C ALA A 145 20.89 1.90 4.54
N LYS A 146 20.71 2.35 5.79
CA LYS A 146 19.96 3.58 6.10
C LYS A 146 20.54 4.80 5.40
N LYS A 147 21.85 5.00 5.47
CA LYS A 147 22.54 6.13 4.83
C LYS A 147 22.33 6.08 3.31
N ILE A 148 22.55 4.92 2.72
CA ILE A 148 22.42 4.70 1.28
C ILE A 148 20.96 4.96 0.81
N ILE A 149 19.97 4.48 1.55
CA ILE A 149 18.56 4.75 1.23
C ILE A 149 18.27 6.25 1.23
N LEU A 150 18.75 6.99 2.23
CA LEU A 150 18.55 8.45 2.31
C LEU A 150 19.19 9.19 1.14
N GLU A 151 20.35 8.74 0.67
CA GLU A 151 21.07 9.31 -0.46
C GLU A 151 20.42 8.95 -1.80
N GLN A 152 19.97 7.70 -1.96
CA GLN A 152 19.52 7.15 -3.24
C GLN A 152 17.99 7.06 -3.43
N LYS A 153 17.20 7.50 -2.44
CA LYS A 153 15.73 7.46 -2.52
C LYS A 153 15.15 8.14 -3.78
N HIS A 154 15.88 9.08 -4.37
CA HIS A 154 15.46 9.80 -5.58
C HIS A 154 15.31 8.88 -6.80
N HIS A 155 16.00 7.73 -6.85
CA HIS A 155 15.83 6.74 -7.91
C HIS A 155 14.41 6.13 -7.93
N LEU A 156 13.61 6.29 -6.88
CA LEU A 156 12.20 5.90 -6.89
C LEU A 156 11.37 6.65 -7.95
N TYR A 157 11.78 7.86 -8.36
CA TYR A 157 11.13 8.58 -9.46
C TYR A 157 11.26 7.89 -10.82
N GLU A 158 12.21 6.98 -10.96
CA GLU A 158 12.44 6.22 -12.20
C GLU A 158 11.58 4.95 -12.29
N ILE A 159 10.88 4.61 -11.21
CA ILE A 159 10.03 3.41 -11.17
C ILE A 159 8.67 3.71 -11.83
N SER A 160 8.15 2.74 -12.57
CA SER A 160 6.82 2.90 -13.19
C SER A 160 5.75 3.15 -12.14
N PRO A 161 4.81 4.10 -12.39
CA PRO A 161 3.75 4.43 -11.44
C PRO A 161 2.87 3.25 -11.03
N ALA A 162 2.70 2.25 -11.91
CA ALA A 162 1.94 1.05 -11.60
C ALA A 162 2.67 0.20 -10.54
N ARG A 163 3.99 0.10 -10.62
CA ARG A 163 4.79 -0.66 -9.66
C ARG A 163 4.86 0.05 -8.29
N ILE A 164 4.95 1.38 -8.29
CA ILE A 164 4.84 2.18 -7.05
C ILE A 164 3.46 1.97 -6.41
N TYR A 165 2.38 1.99 -7.21
CA TYR A 165 1.03 1.73 -6.71
C TYR A 165 0.92 0.38 -5.98
N GLU A 166 1.45 -0.68 -6.56
CA GLU A 166 1.43 -2.02 -5.94
C GLU A 166 2.16 -2.05 -4.58
N GLU A 167 3.35 -1.43 -4.49
CA GLU A 167 4.08 -1.38 -3.22
C GLU A 167 3.38 -0.49 -2.19
N VAL A 168 2.77 0.62 -2.60
CA VAL A 168 1.94 1.45 -1.70
C VAL A 168 0.79 0.63 -1.11
N LEU A 169 0.13 -0.22 -1.90
CA LEU A 169 -0.92 -1.10 -1.38
C LEU A 169 -0.37 -2.10 -0.34
N LYS A 170 0.79 -2.69 -0.61
CA LYS A 170 1.44 -3.63 0.33
C LYS A 170 1.90 -2.94 1.61
N LEU A 171 2.35 -1.68 1.55
CA LEU A 171 2.74 -0.89 2.71
C LEU A 171 1.54 -0.58 3.64
N PHE A 172 0.37 -0.27 3.06
CA PHE A 172 -0.75 0.27 3.84
C PHE A 172 -1.97 -0.66 3.98
N LEU A 173 -2.02 -1.79 3.28
CA LEU A 173 -3.17 -2.70 3.32
C LEU A 173 -2.86 -4.10 3.86
N SER A 174 -1.70 -4.28 4.51
CA SER A 174 -1.22 -5.59 4.98
C SER A 174 -1.06 -5.67 6.51
N GLY A 175 -1.73 -4.79 7.25
CA GLY A 175 -1.81 -4.85 8.71
C GLY A 175 -0.66 -4.21 9.49
N HIS A 176 0.14 -3.38 8.82
CA HIS A 176 1.27 -2.65 9.40
C HIS A 176 1.39 -1.21 8.86
N ALA A 177 0.25 -0.60 8.52
CA ALA A 177 0.19 0.73 7.92
C ALA A 177 0.78 1.82 8.80
N GLU A 178 0.51 1.78 10.11
CA GLU A 178 1.07 2.74 11.08
C GLU A 178 2.60 2.69 11.09
N MET A 179 3.18 1.49 11.20
CA MET A 179 4.64 1.33 11.22
C MET A 179 5.26 1.68 9.87
N SER A 180 4.62 1.29 8.76
CA SER A 180 5.04 1.69 7.41
C SER A 180 5.13 3.21 7.26
N TYR A 181 4.12 3.95 7.73
CA TYR A 181 4.12 5.41 7.70
C TYR A 181 5.27 6.01 8.51
N LYS A 182 5.51 5.53 9.74
CA LYS A 182 6.62 6.00 10.59
C LYS A 182 7.98 5.80 9.91
N ILE A 183 8.24 4.61 9.38
CA ILE A 183 9.49 4.29 8.72
C ILE A 183 9.64 5.08 7.40
N LEU A 184 8.57 5.22 6.60
CA LEU A 184 8.59 6.04 5.39
C LEU A 184 9.01 7.50 5.69
N ASN A 185 8.54 8.08 6.79
CA ASN A 185 8.93 9.43 7.21
C ASN A 185 10.38 9.47 7.74
N GLU A 186 10.79 8.50 8.55
CA GLU A 186 12.16 8.39 9.06
C GLU A 186 13.21 8.37 7.92
N TYR A 187 12.89 7.63 6.84
CA TYR A 187 13.76 7.52 5.65
C TYR A 187 13.47 8.59 4.59
N LYS A 188 12.59 9.56 4.89
CA LYS A 188 12.17 10.62 3.95
C LYS A 188 11.68 10.07 2.59
N VAL A 189 11.09 8.89 2.59
CA VAL A 189 10.53 8.25 1.39
C VAL A 189 9.08 8.64 1.19
N PHE A 190 8.36 9.01 2.27
CA PHE A 190 6.98 9.48 2.17
C PHE A 190 6.85 10.69 1.23
N GLU A 191 7.79 11.62 1.28
CA GLU A 191 7.82 12.82 0.41
C GLU A 191 8.02 12.49 -1.08
N ILE A 192 8.69 11.36 -1.38
CA ILE A 192 8.85 10.87 -2.77
C ILE A 192 7.54 10.28 -3.30
N LEU A 193 6.85 9.51 -2.47
CA LEU A 193 5.59 8.86 -2.84
C LEU A 193 4.40 9.83 -2.89
N PHE A 194 4.42 10.85 -2.02
CA PHE A 194 3.33 11.82 -1.86
C PHE A 194 3.87 13.26 -1.79
N PRO A 195 4.59 13.77 -2.82
CA PRO A 195 5.27 15.06 -2.76
C PRO A 195 4.30 16.24 -2.59
N HIS A 196 3.04 16.07 -3.04
CA HIS A 196 2.02 17.11 -2.91
C HIS A 196 1.41 17.21 -1.52
N VAL A 197 1.76 16.29 -0.62
CA VAL A 197 1.29 16.26 0.78
C VAL A 197 2.45 16.49 1.75
N SER A 198 3.69 16.44 1.29
CA SER A 198 4.88 16.55 2.14
C SER A 198 4.96 17.85 2.96
N ASP A 199 4.49 18.97 2.36
CA ASP A 199 4.43 20.29 3.00
C ASP A 199 3.44 20.40 4.19
N VAL A 200 2.52 19.46 4.29
CA VAL A 200 1.50 19.42 5.36
C VAL A 200 1.56 18.14 6.20
N ASN A 201 2.47 17.22 5.89
CA ASN A 201 2.53 15.90 6.50
C ASN A 201 2.62 15.97 8.04
N LYS A 202 3.51 16.80 8.57
CA LYS A 202 3.74 16.93 10.01
C LYS A 202 2.50 17.45 10.76
N GLU A 203 1.78 18.40 10.19
CA GLU A 203 0.57 18.97 10.79
C GLU A 203 -0.58 17.95 10.86
N PHE A 204 -0.59 16.98 9.93
CA PHE A 204 -1.61 15.94 9.84
C PHE A 204 -1.14 14.58 10.38
N GLU A 205 -0.06 14.55 11.15
CA GLU A 205 0.50 13.30 11.67
C GLU A 205 -0.51 12.51 12.50
N ASP A 206 -1.21 13.17 13.42
CA ASP A 206 -2.24 12.53 14.27
C ASP A 206 -3.40 11.95 13.43
N PHE A 207 -3.79 12.65 12.36
CA PHE A 207 -4.78 12.14 11.42
C PHE A 207 -4.31 10.85 10.73
N PHE A 208 -3.08 10.84 10.23
CA PHE A 208 -2.50 9.66 9.59
C PHE A 208 -2.35 8.49 10.57
N LEU A 209 -1.80 8.74 11.75
CA LEU A 209 -1.61 7.70 12.75
C LEU A 209 -2.96 7.09 13.19
N THR A 210 -3.97 7.91 13.43
CA THR A 210 -5.33 7.45 13.77
C THR A 210 -5.92 6.61 12.65
N ALA A 211 -5.81 7.07 11.40
CA ALA A 211 -6.33 6.38 10.23
C ALA A 211 -5.62 5.03 9.98
N PHE A 212 -4.29 4.99 10.14
CA PHE A 212 -3.52 3.77 9.91
C PHE A 212 -3.70 2.74 11.03
N LYS A 213 -3.81 3.16 12.29
CA LYS A 213 -4.21 2.27 13.40
C LYS A 213 -5.55 1.60 13.14
N GLU A 214 -6.54 2.37 12.67
CA GLU A 214 -7.85 1.81 12.33
C GLU A 214 -7.77 0.87 11.11
N THR A 215 -6.93 1.17 10.13
CA THR A 215 -6.67 0.31 8.98
C THR A 215 -6.07 -1.03 9.42
N ASP A 216 -5.05 -1.00 10.28
CA ASP A 216 -4.39 -2.20 10.82
C ASP A 216 -5.35 -3.01 11.69
N ARG A 217 -6.18 -2.35 12.51
CA ARG A 217 -7.23 -3.01 13.28
C ARG A 217 -8.23 -3.74 12.39
N ARG A 218 -8.66 -3.11 11.29
CA ARG A 218 -9.58 -3.73 10.31
C ARG A 218 -8.96 -4.93 9.62
N TYR A 219 -7.69 -4.84 9.25
CA TYR A 219 -6.97 -5.95 8.66
C TYR A 219 -6.90 -7.16 9.61
N LYS A 220 -6.55 -6.95 10.88
CA LYS A 220 -6.46 -8.00 11.90
C LYS A 220 -7.77 -8.77 12.13
N VAL A 221 -8.92 -8.11 11.95
CA VAL A 221 -10.25 -8.75 12.07
C VAL A 221 -10.81 -9.22 10.71
N GLY A 222 -9.96 -9.39 9.71
CA GLY A 222 -10.31 -9.94 8.40
C GLY A 222 -11.24 -9.05 7.55
N LYS A 223 -11.41 -7.76 7.88
CA LYS A 223 -12.25 -6.86 7.09
C LYS A 223 -11.56 -6.46 5.80
N LYS A 224 -12.30 -6.53 4.69
CA LYS A 224 -11.82 -6.10 3.39
C LYS A 224 -11.47 -4.61 3.40
N LEU A 225 -10.24 -4.26 3.04
CA LEU A 225 -9.75 -2.90 2.90
C LEU A 225 -9.89 -2.43 1.45
N ASN A 226 -10.21 -1.14 1.29
CA ASN A 226 -10.40 -0.55 -0.04
C ASN A 226 -9.18 0.31 -0.41
N PRO A 227 -8.45 0.01 -1.51
CA PRO A 227 -7.33 0.83 -1.97
C PRO A 227 -7.67 2.31 -2.13
N GLY A 228 -8.85 2.63 -2.69
CA GLY A 228 -9.29 4.02 -2.84
C GLY A 228 -9.44 4.75 -1.50
N PHE A 229 -9.80 4.05 -0.42
CA PHE A 229 -9.91 4.66 0.90
C PHE A 229 -8.55 5.11 1.45
N ILE A 230 -7.51 4.29 1.26
CA ILE A 230 -6.13 4.66 1.65
C ILE A 230 -5.65 5.89 0.89
N PHE A 231 -5.84 5.94 -0.42
CA PHE A 231 -5.47 7.12 -1.19
C PHE A 231 -6.33 8.35 -0.81
N ALA A 232 -7.60 8.16 -0.46
CA ALA A 232 -8.41 9.25 0.06
C ALA A 232 -7.84 9.82 1.36
N LEU A 233 -7.34 8.96 2.26
CA LEU A 233 -6.67 9.39 3.50
C LEU A 233 -5.36 10.11 3.20
N LEU A 234 -4.47 9.50 2.43
CA LEU A 234 -3.13 10.02 2.14
C LEU A 234 -3.15 11.40 1.46
N LEU A 235 -4.15 11.67 0.62
CA LEU A 235 -4.23 12.92 -0.16
C LEU A 235 -5.14 13.97 0.47
N TRP A 236 -5.92 13.63 1.52
CA TRP A 236 -6.86 14.54 2.16
C TRP A 236 -6.25 15.82 2.70
N PRO A 237 -5.08 15.83 3.36
CA PRO A 237 -4.49 17.05 3.90
C PRO A 237 -4.37 18.17 2.89
N LYS A 238 -4.00 17.86 1.65
CA LYS A 238 -3.88 18.83 0.58
C LYS A 238 -5.23 19.38 0.13
N ILE A 239 -6.25 18.50 0.08
CA ILE A 239 -7.63 18.92 -0.22
C ILE A 239 -8.17 19.81 0.89
N PHE A 240 -7.95 19.42 2.15
CA PHE A 240 -8.39 20.15 3.32
C PHE A 240 -7.87 21.59 3.33
N LYS A 241 -6.57 21.76 3.14
CA LYS A 241 -5.94 23.10 3.10
C LYS A 241 -6.38 23.94 1.90
N LYS A 242 -6.43 23.35 0.71
CA LYS A 242 -6.79 24.09 -0.51
C LYS A 242 -8.25 24.54 -0.56
N SER A 243 -9.16 23.75 0.02
CA SER A 243 -10.61 23.99 -0.13
C SER A 243 -11.25 24.75 1.01
N ASN A 244 -10.50 25.00 2.09
CA ASN A 244 -11.01 25.67 3.30
C ASN A 244 -12.35 25.07 3.80
N ILE A 245 -12.43 23.72 3.78
CA ILE A 245 -13.67 22.94 3.95
C ILE A 245 -14.36 23.17 5.31
N SER A 246 -13.59 23.58 6.33
CA SER A 246 -14.09 23.79 7.69
C SER A 246 -14.82 25.14 7.90
N LYS A 247 -14.68 26.11 6.98
CA LYS A 247 -15.27 27.45 7.17
C LYS A 247 -16.42 27.72 6.19
N ASN A 248 -16.08 28.02 4.96
CA ASN A 248 -17.08 28.28 3.90
C ASN A 248 -16.66 27.59 2.61
N ILE A 249 -17.32 26.49 2.28
CA ILE A 249 -16.99 25.73 1.08
C ILE A 249 -17.44 26.45 -0.18
N ASN A 250 -16.48 26.84 -1.00
CA ASN A 250 -16.72 27.08 -2.41
C ASN A 250 -16.63 25.72 -3.16
N PHE A 251 -17.77 25.19 -3.58
CA PHE A 251 -17.84 23.89 -4.25
C PHE A 251 -17.04 23.81 -5.55
N ARG A 252 -16.93 24.92 -6.29
CA ARG A 252 -16.12 24.97 -7.51
C ARG A 252 -14.64 24.76 -7.18
N ASN A 253 -14.13 25.50 -6.20
CA ASN A 253 -12.73 25.39 -5.75
C ASN A 253 -12.45 24.01 -5.15
N PHE A 254 -13.41 23.47 -4.41
CA PHE A 254 -13.30 22.12 -3.84
C PHE A 254 -13.18 21.06 -4.93
N TYR A 255 -14.05 21.10 -5.94
CA TYR A 255 -13.99 20.17 -7.07
C TYR A 255 -12.71 20.32 -7.88
N GLN A 256 -12.24 21.55 -8.12
CA GLN A 256 -10.98 21.81 -8.79
C GLN A 256 -9.79 21.25 -8.01
N SER A 257 -9.76 21.44 -6.69
CA SER A 257 -8.71 20.88 -5.81
C SER A 257 -8.67 19.36 -5.85
N ILE A 258 -9.84 18.71 -5.81
CA ILE A 258 -9.96 17.24 -5.96
C ILE A 258 -9.36 16.78 -7.29
N SER A 259 -9.73 17.45 -8.39
CA SER A 259 -9.27 17.08 -9.72
C SER A 259 -7.77 17.29 -9.91
N GLU A 260 -7.24 18.40 -9.39
CA GLU A 260 -5.81 18.71 -9.45
C GLU A 260 -4.96 17.70 -8.65
N VAL A 261 -5.33 17.47 -7.39
CA VAL A 261 -4.58 16.58 -6.49
C VAL A 261 -4.58 15.14 -7.03
N THR A 262 -5.74 14.66 -7.47
CA THR A 262 -5.82 13.31 -8.06
C THR A 262 -5.01 13.19 -9.34
N ARG A 263 -5.03 14.20 -10.22
CA ARG A 263 -4.25 14.21 -11.46
C ARG A 263 -2.74 14.22 -11.19
N LYS A 264 -2.29 15.04 -10.25
CA LYS A 264 -0.87 15.10 -9.86
C LYS A 264 -0.38 13.78 -9.27
N GLN A 265 -1.16 13.16 -8.40
CA GLN A 265 -0.80 11.87 -7.81
C GLN A 265 -0.80 10.74 -8.85
N GLN A 266 -1.63 10.83 -9.89
CA GLN A 266 -1.70 9.81 -10.94
C GLN A 266 -0.37 9.63 -11.69
N VAL A 267 0.46 10.66 -11.78
CA VAL A 267 1.78 10.61 -12.41
C VAL A 267 2.76 9.77 -11.58
N ILE A 268 2.59 9.77 -10.25
CA ILE A 268 3.49 9.10 -9.31
C ILE A 268 3.01 7.67 -9.03
N THR A 269 1.69 7.52 -8.83
CA THR A 269 1.05 6.24 -8.55
C THR A 269 -0.13 6.05 -9.49
N SER A 270 -0.06 5.09 -10.37
CA SER A 270 -1.10 4.81 -11.38
C SER A 270 -2.36 4.21 -10.74
N VAL A 271 -3.07 5.04 -9.95
CA VAL A 271 -4.28 4.60 -9.26
C VAL A 271 -5.38 4.25 -10.27
N PRO A 272 -5.91 3.01 -10.30
CA PRO A 272 -6.94 2.61 -11.24
C PRO A 272 -8.19 3.49 -11.19
N LYS A 273 -8.80 3.77 -12.35
CA LYS A 273 -9.93 4.70 -12.51
C LYS A 273 -11.09 4.42 -11.54
N ARG A 274 -11.39 3.14 -11.28
CA ARG A 274 -12.42 2.72 -10.29
C ARG A 274 -12.16 3.26 -8.88
N PHE A 275 -10.89 3.36 -8.48
CA PHE A 275 -10.51 3.87 -7.15
C PHE A 275 -10.45 5.40 -7.13
N THR A 276 -10.02 6.06 -8.21
CA THR A 276 -10.08 7.51 -8.28
C THR A 276 -11.51 8.04 -8.25
N SER A 277 -12.47 7.34 -8.86
CA SER A 277 -13.90 7.67 -8.72
C SER A 277 -14.38 7.49 -7.27
N PHE A 278 -13.99 6.40 -6.62
CA PHE A 278 -14.31 6.16 -5.21
C PHE A 278 -13.75 7.27 -4.30
N ILE A 279 -12.50 7.69 -4.50
CA ILE A 279 -11.85 8.78 -3.75
C ILE A 279 -12.67 10.06 -3.88
N LYS A 280 -13.01 10.44 -5.11
CA LYS A 280 -13.83 11.63 -5.39
C LYS A 280 -15.19 11.58 -4.71
N ASP A 281 -15.87 10.44 -4.76
CA ASP A 281 -17.18 10.25 -4.11
C ASP A 281 -17.06 10.43 -2.57
N VAL A 282 -16.05 9.81 -1.94
CA VAL A 282 -15.83 9.94 -0.48
C VAL A 282 -15.63 11.39 -0.10
N TRP A 283 -14.78 12.12 -0.83
CA TRP A 283 -14.50 13.52 -0.53
C TRP A 283 -15.67 14.45 -0.81
N MET A 284 -16.37 14.28 -1.94
CA MET A 284 -17.53 15.09 -2.30
C MET A 284 -18.71 14.92 -1.33
N HIS A 285 -18.71 13.85 -0.55
CA HIS A 285 -19.71 13.64 0.49
C HIS A 285 -19.36 14.31 1.83
N GLN A 286 -18.10 14.72 2.06
CA GLN A 286 -17.69 15.30 3.35
C GLN A 286 -18.49 16.55 3.75
N PRO A 287 -18.74 17.53 2.87
CA PRO A 287 -19.53 18.69 3.24
C PRO A 287 -20.98 18.40 3.62
N ARG A 288 -21.50 17.23 3.18
CA ARG A 288 -22.90 16.86 3.44
C ARG A 288 -23.14 16.46 4.90
N PHE A 289 -22.11 16.01 5.62
CA PHE A 289 -22.23 15.68 7.03
C PHE A 289 -22.45 16.89 7.93
N GLN A 290 -22.03 18.08 7.51
CA GLN A 290 -22.25 19.33 8.22
C GLN A 290 -23.56 20.01 7.88
N ARG A 291 -24.33 19.47 6.90
CA ARG A 291 -25.60 20.00 6.44
C ARG A 291 -26.72 18.98 6.63
N THR A 292 -27.76 19.36 7.32
CA THR A 292 -28.93 18.52 7.49
C THR A 292 -30.18 19.16 6.86
N GLY A 293 -31.05 18.35 6.33
CA GLY A 293 -32.26 18.78 5.68
C GLY A 293 -33.01 17.64 4.99
N ARG A 294 -34.00 17.95 4.18
CA ARG A 294 -34.86 16.95 3.49
C ARG A 294 -34.11 15.90 2.69
N LYS A 295 -32.88 16.20 2.21
CA LYS A 295 -32.07 15.24 1.43
C LYS A 295 -31.21 14.29 2.29
N THR A 296 -31.23 14.45 3.62
CA THR A 296 -30.38 13.64 4.55
C THR A 296 -30.73 12.17 4.52
N LEU A 297 -32.03 11.82 4.49
CA LEU A 297 -32.47 10.41 4.37
C LEU A 297 -31.95 9.79 3.07
N ARG A 298 -32.12 10.47 1.94
CA ARG A 298 -31.59 9.97 0.66
C ARG A 298 -30.08 9.82 0.68
N PHE A 299 -29.37 10.74 1.35
CA PHE A 299 -27.91 10.65 1.49
C PHE A 299 -27.50 9.46 2.32
N SER A 300 -28.19 9.15 3.43
CA SER A 300 -27.86 8.00 4.28
C SER A 300 -28.04 6.63 3.57
N ASN A 301 -28.83 6.58 2.50
CA ASN A 301 -29.02 5.40 1.66
C ASN A 301 -28.08 5.34 0.45
N ASN A 302 -27.14 6.30 0.34
CA ASN A 302 -26.17 6.30 -0.77
C ASN A 302 -25.18 5.14 -0.63
N LEU A 303 -24.83 4.49 -1.74
CA LEU A 303 -23.88 3.37 -1.78
C LEU A 303 -22.52 3.70 -1.13
N ARG A 304 -22.09 4.97 -1.21
CA ARG A 304 -20.82 5.44 -0.64
C ARG A 304 -20.95 6.02 0.77
N PHE A 305 -22.17 6.09 1.32
CA PHE A 305 -22.41 6.69 2.62
C PHE A 305 -21.53 6.10 3.73
N ARG A 306 -21.46 4.76 3.81
CA ARG A 306 -20.65 4.10 4.84
C ARG A 306 -19.18 4.50 4.78
N ALA A 307 -18.58 4.45 3.59
CA ALA A 307 -17.18 4.83 3.43
C ALA A 307 -16.95 6.34 3.71
N ALA A 308 -17.86 7.19 3.25
CA ALA A 308 -17.79 8.63 3.52
C ALA A 308 -17.96 8.93 5.02
N PHE A 309 -18.81 8.18 5.72
CA PHE A 309 -19.01 8.33 7.17
C PHE A 309 -17.79 7.82 7.96
N ASP A 310 -17.24 6.67 7.61
CA ASP A 310 -16.00 6.17 8.21
C ASP A 310 -14.85 7.19 8.05
N PHE A 311 -14.78 7.83 6.88
CA PHE A 311 -13.83 8.93 6.64
C PHE A 311 -14.13 10.16 7.49
N PHE A 312 -15.40 10.53 7.62
CA PHE A 312 -15.85 11.66 8.45
C PHE A 312 -15.48 11.50 9.92
N LEU A 313 -15.57 10.27 10.45
CA LEU A 313 -15.14 9.97 11.82
C LEU A 313 -13.64 10.26 12.01
N LEU A 314 -12.79 9.91 11.04
CA LEU A 314 -11.34 10.14 11.12
C LEU A 314 -10.98 11.63 11.09
N ARG A 315 -11.79 12.47 10.44
CA ARG A 315 -11.57 13.92 10.42
C ARG A 315 -11.63 14.57 11.80
N HIS A 316 -12.26 13.92 12.78
CA HIS A 316 -12.34 14.44 14.16
C HIS A 316 -10.96 14.69 14.78
N SER A 317 -9.94 13.92 14.39
CA SER A 317 -8.57 14.10 14.90
C SER A 317 -7.95 15.46 14.53
N ILE A 318 -8.45 16.10 13.46
CA ILE A 318 -7.98 17.41 12.98
C ILE A 318 -9.07 18.49 13.01
N GLU A 319 -10.33 18.11 13.24
CA GLU A 319 -11.49 19.01 13.32
C GLU A 319 -12.34 18.67 14.56
N PRO A 320 -11.90 19.03 15.78
CA PRO A 320 -12.61 18.70 17.01
C PRO A 320 -14.06 19.23 17.07
N ASN A 321 -14.34 20.31 16.33
CA ASN A 321 -15.67 20.91 16.20
C ASN A 321 -16.71 19.99 15.52
N LEU A 322 -16.29 18.92 14.89
CA LEU A 322 -17.17 17.92 14.26
C LEU A 322 -17.83 16.97 15.27
N LYS A 323 -17.46 17.01 16.56
CA LYS A 323 -17.94 16.09 17.58
C LYS A 323 -19.47 15.96 17.58
N ASN A 324 -20.19 17.08 17.67
CA ASN A 324 -21.66 17.08 17.70
C ASN A 324 -22.27 16.49 16.41
N ASP A 325 -21.65 16.76 15.26
CA ASP A 325 -22.10 16.20 13.97
C ASP A 325 -21.86 14.68 13.93
N ILE A 326 -20.74 14.22 14.42
CA ILE A 326 -20.38 12.80 14.50
C ILE A 326 -21.35 12.03 15.41
N GLU A 327 -21.62 12.56 16.60
CA GLU A 327 -22.56 11.97 17.55
C GLU A 327 -23.95 11.83 16.93
N TRP A 328 -24.44 12.93 16.32
CA TRP A 328 -25.73 12.94 15.65
C TRP A 328 -25.82 11.92 14.50
N TRP A 329 -24.81 11.87 13.62
CA TRP A 329 -24.80 10.93 12.50
C TRP A 329 -24.64 9.48 12.95
N THR A 330 -23.94 9.22 14.05
CA THR A 330 -23.81 7.90 14.65
C THR A 330 -25.16 7.40 15.13
N GLU A 331 -25.93 8.24 15.83
CA GLU A 331 -27.28 7.93 16.24
C GLU A 331 -28.24 7.79 15.05
N PHE A 332 -28.19 8.73 14.12
CA PHE A 332 -29.03 8.73 12.91
C PHE A 332 -28.85 7.47 12.08
N ARG A 333 -27.62 6.99 11.90
CA ARG A 333 -27.33 5.80 11.11
C ARG A 333 -27.97 4.54 11.67
N THR A 334 -28.02 4.38 12.97
CA THR A 334 -28.53 3.17 13.66
C THR A 334 -30.02 3.25 13.99
N ALA A 335 -30.62 4.43 13.86
CA ALA A 335 -32.03 4.67 14.19
C ALA A 335 -32.99 4.05 13.16
N ASN A 336 -34.16 3.64 13.63
CA ASN A 336 -35.30 3.28 12.76
C ASN A 336 -35.87 4.55 12.08
N TYR A 337 -36.81 4.37 11.15
CA TYR A 337 -37.35 5.46 10.33
C TYR A 337 -37.97 6.58 11.17
N ASP A 338 -38.83 6.24 12.16
CA ASP A 338 -39.53 7.24 12.99
C ASP A 338 -38.55 8.07 13.82
N LYS A 339 -37.53 7.42 14.40
CA LYS A 339 -36.47 8.08 15.13
C LYS A 339 -35.63 8.98 14.21
N LYS A 340 -35.36 8.56 12.98
CA LYS A 340 -34.69 9.39 11.97
C LYS A 340 -35.46 10.68 11.68
N ILE A 341 -36.79 10.60 11.53
CA ILE A 341 -37.64 11.78 11.33
C ILE A 341 -37.60 12.73 12.55
N LYS A 342 -37.68 12.17 13.77
CA LYS A 342 -37.55 12.97 15.00
C LYS A 342 -36.20 13.69 15.08
N LEU A 343 -35.11 13.01 14.77
CA LEU A 343 -33.75 13.59 14.76
C LEU A 343 -33.59 14.70 13.71
N LEU A 344 -34.20 14.55 12.52
CA LEU A 344 -34.19 15.61 11.51
C LEU A 344 -34.97 16.84 11.97
N ASN A 345 -36.15 16.65 12.54
CA ASN A 345 -36.98 17.75 13.01
C ASN A 345 -36.35 18.52 14.18
N SER A 346 -35.70 17.82 15.12
CA SER A 346 -35.02 18.45 16.24
C SER A 346 -33.81 19.29 15.81
N ARG A 347 -33.05 18.81 14.80
CA ARG A 347 -31.87 19.52 14.27
C ARG A 347 -32.26 20.70 13.38
N GLY A 348 -33.30 20.56 12.57
CA GLY A 348 -33.83 21.67 11.75
C GLY A 348 -34.30 22.88 12.58
N ARG A 349 -34.90 22.66 13.75
CA ARG A 349 -35.32 23.72 14.68
C ARG A 349 -34.15 24.47 15.32
N LYS A 350 -33.00 23.79 15.56
CA LYS A 350 -31.77 24.43 16.10
C LYS A 350 -31.13 25.39 15.10
N PHE A 351 -31.17 25.08 13.80
CA PHE A 351 -30.63 25.93 12.74
C PHE A 351 -31.54 27.12 12.38
N ALA A 352 -32.83 27.05 12.66
CA ALA A 352 -33.77 28.17 12.45
C ALA A 352 -33.75 29.21 13.60
N LYS A 353 -33.03 28.92 14.70
CA LYS A 353 -32.92 29.81 15.88
C LYS A 353 -31.56 30.52 16.00
N ASN A 354 -30.62 30.25 15.10
CA ASN A 354 -29.32 30.92 14.95
C ASN A 354 -29.24 31.58 13.56
#